data_077441898983f263b5af85f618c672ca
#
_entry.id   077441898983f263b5af85f618c672ca
#
_cell.length_a   1.000
_cell.length_b   1.000
_cell.length_c   1.000
_cell.angle_alpha   90.00
_cell.angle_beta   90.00
_cell.angle_gamma   90.00
#
_symmetry.space_group_name_H-M   'P 1'
#
loop_
_entity.id
_entity.type
_entity.pdbx_description
1 polymer ?
#
loop_
_entity_poly.entity_id
_entity_poly.type
_entity_poly.pdbx_seq_one_letter_code
_entity_poly.pdbx_strand_id
1 'polypeptide(L)'
;MVSEDYSPLDRPEISMNSFYPRRNWTATPDGAEDHTITVADGVDLSCRFFPVGQENPTILFFYGNGETASDYDNIAPIYNQIGVNFFVADYRGYGRSDGSPAFRSMLSDAREVLAALRQTLQASGYTGPVFVMGRSMGRHAAFELAAYCQEQIQGLIIESGRPTLGQFTQGLDEEQARMLQAAYEDKVRSIGIPVLVIHGEVDTLAPVQEAVAMFQGFPSPNKRLLTIPGAGHNDLLYLGINEYFGAIRDFVSPPEQD
;
A
#
# COMPACT_ATOMS: atom_id res chain seq x y z
N MET A 1 5.91 12.42 17.75
CA MET A 1 4.60 12.98 17.35
C MET A 1 3.52 12.08 17.91
N VAL A 2 2.48 12.64 18.52
CA VAL A 2 1.34 11.88 19.05
C VAL A 2 0.62 11.29 17.83
N SER A 3 0.47 9.96 17.77
CA SER A 3 -0.34 9.32 16.73
C SER A 3 -1.78 9.78 16.94
N GLU A 4 -2.41 10.22 15.86
CA GLU A 4 -3.80 10.67 15.89
C GLU A 4 -4.73 9.56 16.37
N ASP A 5 -5.72 9.94 17.16
CA ASP A 5 -6.72 8.98 17.63
C ASP A 5 -7.78 8.71 16.56
N TYR A 6 -7.55 7.69 15.75
CA TYR A 6 -8.52 7.19 14.78
C TYR A 6 -9.56 6.21 15.38
N SER A 7 -9.69 6.14 16.72
CA SER A 7 -10.67 5.23 17.35
C SER A 7 -12.12 5.41 16.89
N PRO A 8 -12.58 6.64 16.52
CA PRO A 8 -13.92 6.80 15.98
C PRO A 8 -14.18 6.08 14.66
N LEU A 9 -13.11 5.75 13.89
CA LEU A 9 -13.21 5.05 12.60
C LEU A 9 -13.38 3.53 12.78
N ASP A 10 -13.16 2.99 13.99
CA ASP A 10 -13.29 1.55 14.28
C ASP A 10 -14.70 1.15 14.76
N ARG A 11 -15.68 2.06 14.67
CA ARG A 11 -17.06 1.71 14.98
C ARG A 11 -17.51 0.53 14.11
N PRO A 12 -18.23 -0.46 14.67
CA PRO A 12 -18.62 -1.66 13.94
C PRO A 12 -19.35 -1.35 12.62
N GLU A 13 -20.26 -0.37 12.63
CA GLU A 13 -21.00 0.05 11.46
C GLU A 13 -20.12 0.65 10.36
N ILE A 14 -19.03 1.36 10.73
CA ILE A 14 -18.06 1.89 9.77
C ILE A 14 -17.23 0.73 9.19
N SER A 15 -16.70 -0.14 10.06
CA SER A 15 -15.90 -1.28 9.61
C SER A 15 -16.69 -2.22 8.70
N MET A 16 -17.95 -2.54 9.03
CA MET A 16 -18.81 -3.41 8.22
C MET A 16 -19.12 -2.82 6.84
N ASN A 17 -19.18 -1.50 6.71
CA ASN A 17 -19.49 -0.83 5.44
C ASN A 17 -18.23 -0.42 4.66
N SER A 18 -17.05 -0.47 5.29
CA SER A 18 -15.82 0.01 4.68
C SER A 18 -14.87 -1.09 4.26
N PHE A 19 -14.95 -2.27 4.85
CA PHE A 19 -14.11 -3.42 4.50
C PHE A 19 -14.92 -4.54 3.87
N TYR A 20 -14.37 -5.14 2.82
CA TYR A 20 -14.98 -6.25 2.07
C TYR A 20 -14.06 -7.49 2.11
N PRO A 21 -13.86 -8.11 3.28
CA PRO A 21 -12.93 -9.22 3.44
C PRO A 21 -13.32 -10.42 2.59
N ARG A 22 -12.36 -10.98 1.86
CA ARG A 22 -12.46 -12.22 1.10
C ARG A 22 -11.55 -13.26 1.73
N ARG A 23 -12.05 -14.47 1.92
CA ARG A 23 -11.31 -15.64 2.43
C ARG A 23 -10.81 -16.49 1.25
N ASN A 24 -9.95 -15.91 0.41
CA ASN A 24 -9.36 -16.60 -0.73
C ASN A 24 -7.86 -16.78 -0.53
N TRP A 25 -7.38 -18.00 -0.73
CA TRP A 25 -5.96 -18.32 -0.69
C TRP A 25 -5.68 -19.52 -1.59
N THR A 26 -4.81 -19.32 -2.57
CA THR A 26 -4.39 -20.34 -3.53
C THR A 26 -3.20 -21.14 -2.98
N ALA A 27 -2.88 -22.28 -3.62
CA ALA A 27 -1.61 -22.94 -3.41
C ALA A 27 -0.46 -21.96 -3.74
N THR A 28 0.62 -22.05 -2.96
CA THR A 28 1.80 -21.19 -3.16
C THR A 28 2.38 -21.43 -4.54
N PRO A 29 2.49 -20.39 -5.40
CA PRO A 29 3.10 -20.53 -6.72
C PRO A 29 4.57 -20.94 -6.64
N ASP A 30 5.07 -21.56 -7.70
CA ASP A 30 6.49 -21.91 -7.81
C ASP A 30 7.36 -20.66 -7.67
N GLY A 31 8.36 -20.73 -6.79
CA GLY A 31 9.27 -19.61 -6.51
C GLY A 31 8.72 -18.54 -5.55
N ALA A 32 7.46 -18.66 -5.12
CA ALA A 32 6.91 -17.82 -4.07
C ALA A 32 7.06 -18.46 -2.68
N GLU A 33 6.96 -17.64 -1.64
CA GLU A 33 7.05 -18.05 -0.23
C GLU A 33 5.87 -17.47 0.55
N ASP A 34 5.14 -18.33 1.28
CA ASP A 34 4.10 -17.89 2.19
C ASP A 34 4.72 -17.57 3.57
N HIS A 35 4.38 -16.42 4.11
CA HIS A 35 4.81 -15.97 5.42
C HIS A 35 3.61 -15.76 6.34
N THR A 36 3.81 -16.02 7.62
CA THR A 36 2.86 -15.69 8.69
C THR A 36 3.52 -14.66 9.60
N ILE A 37 2.84 -13.52 9.81
CA ILE A 37 3.35 -12.42 10.65
C ILE A 37 2.37 -12.21 11.79
N THR A 38 2.83 -12.46 13.02
CA THR A 38 2.08 -12.16 14.24
C THR A 38 2.09 -10.65 14.49
N VAL A 39 0.93 -10.01 14.43
CA VAL A 39 0.76 -8.55 14.59
C VAL A 39 0.15 -8.16 15.93
N ALA A 40 -0.42 -9.12 16.66
CA ALA A 40 -0.95 -8.98 18.02
C ALA A 40 -1.10 -10.37 18.63
N ASP A 41 -1.38 -10.45 19.95
CA ASP A 41 -1.64 -11.72 20.64
C ASP A 41 -2.79 -12.48 19.97
N GLY A 42 -2.46 -13.64 19.41
CA GLY A 42 -3.43 -14.52 18.73
C GLY A 42 -3.94 -13.97 17.39
N VAL A 43 -3.22 -13.04 16.77
CA VAL A 43 -3.57 -12.50 15.45
C VAL A 43 -2.39 -12.61 14.51
N ASP A 44 -2.51 -13.49 13.54
CA ASP A 44 -1.54 -13.73 12.49
C ASP A 44 -2.06 -13.20 11.15
N LEU A 45 -1.23 -12.49 10.42
CA LEU A 45 -1.47 -12.10 9.03
C LEU A 45 -0.76 -13.03 8.08
N SER A 46 -1.44 -13.40 7.01
CA SER A 46 -0.85 -14.12 5.88
C SER A 46 -0.25 -13.15 4.89
N CYS A 47 0.95 -13.44 4.44
CA CYS A 47 1.65 -12.67 3.44
C CYS A 47 2.24 -13.61 2.40
N ARG A 48 2.47 -13.10 1.19
CA ARG A 48 3.12 -13.85 0.12
C ARG A 48 4.27 -13.06 -0.47
N PHE A 49 5.43 -13.69 -0.51
CA PHE A 49 6.66 -13.11 -1.05
C PHE A 49 7.03 -13.76 -2.38
N PHE A 50 7.36 -12.95 -3.35
CA PHE A 50 7.82 -13.35 -4.68
C PHE A 50 9.24 -12.80 -4.87
N PRO A 51 10.27 -13.52 -4.43
CA PRO A 51 11.66 -13.09 -4.55
C PRO A 51 12.18 -13.21 -5.98
N VAL A 52 13.14 -12.34 -6.33
CA VAL A 52 13.91 -12.43 -7.58
C VAL A 52 15.42 -12.38 -7.35
N GLY A 53 15.86 -11.70 -6.30
CA GLY A 53 17.28 -11.63 -5.94
C GLY A 53 17.55 -10.78 -4.72
N GLN A 54 18.64 -11.09 -4.01
CA GLN A 54 18.95 -10.48 -2.72
C GLN A 54 19.36 -9.00 -2.83
N GLU A 55 19.94 -8.58 -3.94
CA GLU A 55 20.35 -7.18 -4.19
C GLU A 55 19.23 -6.33 -4.81
N ASN A 56 18.14 -6.97 -5.25
CA ASN A 56 17.03 -6.32 -5.91
C ASN A 56 16.17 -5.53 -4.91
N PRO A 57 15.57 -4.40 -5.33
CA PRO A 57 14.61 -3.68 -4.51
C PRO A 57 13.41 -4.55 -4.13
N THR A 58 12.89 -4.36 -2.92
CA THR A 58 11.69 -5.04 -2.43
C THR A 58 10.55 -4.04 -2.30
N ILE A 59 9.40 -4.35 -2.89
CA ILE A 59 8.16 -3.60 -2.68
C ILE A 59 7.29 -4.34 -1.66
N LEU A 60 7.01 -3.69 -0.51
CA LEU A 60 5.96 -4.09 0.41
C LEU A 60 4.64 -3.51 -0.10
N PHE A 61 3.73 -4.38 -0.51
CA PHE A 61 2.50 -4.00 -1.17
C PHE A 61 1.25 -4.26 -0.31
N PHE A 62 0.41 -3.23 -0.22
CA PHE A 62 -0.92 -3.25 0.38
C PHE A 62 -1.97 -3.02 -0.69
N TYR A 63 -2.81 -4.00 -0.94
CA TYR A 63 -3.78 -4.04 -2.01
C TYR A 63 -5.09 -3.26 -1.71
N GLY A 64 -5.96 -3.20 -2.70
CA GLY A 64 -7.26 -2.55 -2.61
C GLY A 64 -8.31 -3.39 -1.86
N ASN A 65 -9.44 -2.75 -1.55
CA ASN A 65 -10.52 -3.41 -0.82
C ASN A 65 -11.13 -4.56 -1.63
N GLY A 66 -11.41 -5.70 -0.98
CA GLY A 66 -11.97 -6.89 -1.61
C GLY A 66 -10.97 -7.75 -2.37
N GLU A 67 -9.67 -7.44 -2.32
CA GLU A 67 -8.58 -8.23 -2.88
C GLU A 67 -7.93 -9.10 -1.80
N THR A 68 -7.02 -9.99 -2.20
CA THR A 68 -6.19 -10.84 -1.33
C THR A 68 -4.81 -11.00 -1.94
N ALA A 69 -3.81 -11.43 -1.16
CA ALA A 69 -2.47 -11.67 -1.68
C ALA A 69 -2.45 -12.65 -2.86
N SER A 70 -3.34 -13.65 -2.85
CA SER A 70 -3.48 -14.64 -3.94
C SER A 70 -3.95 -14.07 -5.27
N ASP A 71 -4.61 -12.90 -5.28
CA ASP A 71 -5.02 -12.27 -6.54
C ASP A 71 -3.82 -11.76 -7.33
N TYR A 72 -2.65 -11.65 -6.69
CA TYR A 72 -1.40 -11.17 -7.27
C TYR A 72 -0.48 -12.28 -7.80
N ASP A 73 -0.86 -13.55 -7.69
CA ASP A 73 -0.06 -14.70 -8.14
C ASP A 73 0.35 -14.62 -9.61
N ASN A 74 -0.54 -14.07 -10.47
CA ASN A 74 -0.27 -13.90 -11.89
C ASN A 74 0.34 -12.52 -12.25
N ILE A 75 0.35 -11.57 -11.32
CA ILE A 75 0.88 -10.22 -11.53
C ILE A 75 2.31 -10.12 -10.99
N ALA A 76 2.60 -10.77 -9.87
CA ALA A 76 3.90 -10.77 -9.23
C ALA A 76 5.08 -11.17 -10.15
N PRO A 77 4.93 -12.16 -11.07
CA PRO A 77 5.99 -12.46 -12.03
C PRO A 77 6.39 -11.28 -12.92
N ILE A 78 5.49 -10.30 -13.16
CA ILE A 78 5.83 -9.11 -13.94
C ILE A 78 6.70 -8.15 -13.11
N TYR A 79 6.45 -8.04 -11.79
CA TYR A 79 7.37 -7.35 -10.88
C TYR A 79 8.75 -7.99 -10.87
N ASN A 80 8.81 -9.34 -10.84
CA ASN A 80 10.09 -10.06 -10.93
C ASN A 80 10.82 -9.80 -12.26
N GLN A 81 10.11 -9.71 -13.40
CA GLN A 81 10.69 -9.40 -14.71
C GLN A 81 11.34 -8.02 -14.77
N ILE A 82 10.86 -7.06 -14.00
CA ILE A 82 11.49 -5.74 -13.87
C ILE A 82 12.51 -5.65 -12.74
N GLY A 83 12.92 -6.80 -12.16
CA GLY A 83 13.95 -6.88 -11.14
C GLY A 83 13.48 -6.48 -9.73
N VAL A 84 12.22 -6.69 -9.38
CA VAL A 84 11.63 -6.30 -8.09
C VAL A 84 11.21 -7.54 -7.31
N ASN A 85 11.66 -7.65 -6.06
CA ASN A 85 11.07 -8.55 -5.08
C ASN A 85 9.71 -7.99 -4.65
N PHE A 86 8.66 -8.81 -4.67
CA PHE A 86 7.31 -8.33 -4.41
C PHE A 86 6.71 -9.05 -3.19
N PHE A 87 6.41 -8.31 -2.13
CA PHE A 87 5.86 -8.82 -0.89
C PHE A 87 4.45 -8.28 -0.67
N VAL A 88 3.45 -9.15 -0.71
CA VAL A 88 2.03 -8.79 -0.56
C VAL A 88 1.55 -9.17 0.83
N ALA A 89 1.00 -8.20 1.56
CA ALA A 89 0.46 -8.42 2.90
C ALA A 89 -1.08 -8.39 2.88
N ASP A 90 -1.70 -9.42 3.48
CA ASP A 90 -3.14 -9.43 3.75
C ASP A 90 -3.45 -8.55 4.99
N TYR A 91 -4.69 -8.14 5.10
CA TYR A 91 -5.24 -7.48 6.29
C TYR A 91 -5.92 -8.50 7.21
N ARG A 92 -6.21 -8.11 8.46
CA ARG A 92 -7.05 -8.94 9.35
C ARG A 92 -8.35 -9.32 8.66
N GLY A 93 -8.71 -10.59 8.72
CA GLY A 93 -9.93 -11.12 8.10
C GLY A 93 -9.87 -11.35 6.60
N TYR A 94 -8.80 -10.97 5.90
CA TYR A 94 -8.58 -11.24 4.47
C TYR A 94 -7.70 -12.47 4.29
N GLY A 95 -7.80 -13.15 3.15
CA GLY A 95 -7.02 -14.31 2.83
C GLY A 95 -7.12 -15.39 3.90
N ARG A 96 -5.98 -15.75 4.49
CA ARG A 96 -5.89 -16.66 5.64
C ARG A 96 -5.70 -15.93 6.97
N SER A 97 -5.58 -14.60 6.96
CA SER A 97 -5.30 -13.81 8.16
C SER A 97 -6.40 -13.93 9.20
N ASP A 98 -5.99 -13.88 10.47
CA ASP A 98 -6.90 -13.91 11.61
C ASP A 98 -7.63 -12.57 11.82
N GLY A 99 -8.53 -12.56 12.81
CA GLY A 99 -9.20 -11.36 13.30
C GLY A 99 -10.23 -10.77 12.35
N SER A 100 -10.55 -9.50 12.57
CA SER A 100 -11.48 -8.71 11.78
C SER A 100 -10.86 -7.36 11.43
N PRO A 101 -11.12 -6.82 10.24
CA PRO A 101 -10.51 -5.56 9.81
C PRO A 101 -11.10 -4.37 10.57
N ALA A 102 -10.23 -3.43 10.93
CA ALA A 102 -10.58 -2.14 11.48
C ALA A 102 -9.54 -1.11 11.01
N PHE A 103 -9.91 0.18 11.01
CA PHE A 103 -9.02 1.21 10.46
C PHE A 103 -7.70 1.30 11.22
N ARG A 104 -7.74 1.36 12.56
CA ARG A 104 -6.52 1.44 13.38
C ARG A 104 -5.66 0.19 13.27
N SER A 105 -6.28 -1.00 13.24
CA SER A 105 -5.50 -2.23 13.09
C SER A 105 -4.82 -2.29 11.72
N MET A 106 -5.45 -1.83 10.65
CA MET A 106 -4.80 -1.72 9.34
C MET A 106 -3.52 -0.87 9.38
N LEU A 107 -3.52 0.22 10.17
CA LEU A 107 -2.35 1.09 10.33
C LEU A 107 -1.28 0.47 11.24
N SER A 108 -1.67 -0.04 12.41
CA SER A 108 -0.73 -0.65 13.35
C SER A 108 -0.09 -1.92 12.79
N ASP A 109 -0.88 -2.78 12.15
CA ASP A 109 -0.41 -4.02 11.56
C ASP A 109 0.57 -3.76 10.42
N ALA A 110 0.39 -2.69 9.64
CA ALA A 110 1.35 -2.32 8.60
C ALA A 110 2.76 -2.08 9.18
N ARG A 111 2.88 -1.48 10.37
CA ARG A 111 4.17 -1.27 11.04
C ARG A 111 4.80 -2.60 11.48
N GLU A 112 4.02 -3.51 12.03
CA GLU A 112 4.48 -4.84 12.42
C GLU A 112 4.91 -5.65 11.19
N VAL A 113 4.15 -5.58 10.09
CA VAL A 113 4.50 -6.22 8.82
C VAL A 113 5.82 -5.66 8.26
N LEU A 114 6.02 -4.34 8.25
CA LEU A 114 7.29 -3.75 7.81
C LEU A 114 8.46 -4.23 8.68
N ALA A 115 8.29 -4.24 10.00
CA ALA A 115 9.33 -4.68 10.92
C ALA A 115 9.69 -6.15 10.70
N ALA A 116 8.69 -7.04 10.59
CA ALA A 116 8.88 -8.46 10.32
C ALA A 116 9.52 -8.72 8.95
N LEU A 117 9.06 -8.01 7.90
CA LEU A 117 9.64 -8.10 6.56
C LEU A 117 11.14 -7.74 6.60
N ARG A 118 11.51 -6.61 7.23
CA ARG A 118 12.90 -6.19 7.34
C ARG A 118 13.78 -7.21 8.07
N GLN A 119 13.27 -7.83 9.15
CA GLN A 119 13.95 -8.89 9.86
C GLN A 119 14.15 -10.12 8.95
N THR A 120 13.12 -10.53 8.22
CA THR A 120 13.17 -11.64 7.27
C THR A 120 14.19 -11.38 6.16
N LEU A 121 14.14 -10.19 5.53
CA LEU A 121 15.09 -9.80 4.49
C LEU A 121 16.53 -9.82 5.01
N GLN A 122 16.79 -9.24 6.19
CA GLN A 122 18.11 -9.22 6.81
C GLN A 122 18.62 -10.64 7.13
N ALA A 123 17.78 -11.48 7.71
CA ALA A 123 18.14 -12.86 8.06
C ALA A 123 18.44 -13.72 6.82
N SER A 124 17.79 -13.42 5.69
CA SER A 124 17.96 -14.12 4.42
C SER A 124 19.00 -13.47 3.49
N GLY A 125 19.73 -12.44 3.99
CA GLY A 125 20.83 -11.82 3.24
C GLY A 125 20.40 -10.86 2.13
N TYR A 126 19.16 -10.36 2.16
CA TYR A 126 18.70 -9.34 1.23
C TYR A 126 19.28 -7.98 1.61
N THR A 127 19.86 -7.28 0.63
CA THR A 127 20.54 -5.99 0.79
C THR A 127 19.88 -4.86 0.00
N GLY A 128 18.96 -5.19 -0.90
CA GLY A 128 18.26 -4.22 -1.73
C GLY A 128 17.36 -3.27 -0.92
N PRO A 129 17.06 -2.08 -1.45
CA PRO A 129 16.22 -1.09 -0.78
C PRO A 129 14.77 -1.57 -0.67
N VAL A 130 14.06 -1.09 0.37
CA VAL A 130 12.64 -1.39 0.59
C VAL A 130 11.81 -0.18 0.21
N PHE A 131 10.80 -0.40 -0.62
CA PHE A 131 9.75 0.56 -0.99
C PHE A 131 8.41 0.09 -0.45
N VAL A 132 7.50 1.03 -0.25
CA VAL A 132 6.12 0.71 0.14
C VAL A 132 5.17 1.13 -0.96
N MET A 133 4.23 0.27 -1.28
CA MET A 133 3.19 0.54 -2.27
C MET A 133 1.80 0.31 -1.70
N GLY A 134 0.89 1.25 -1.95
CA GLY A 134 -0.51 1.14 -1.57
C GLY A 134 -1.45 1.39 -2.75
N ARG A 135 -2.33 0.43 -3.01
CA ARG A 135 -3.38 0.52 -4.02
C ARG A 135 -4.72 0.83 -3.37
N SER A 136 -5.43 1.87 -3.85
CA SER A 136 -6.79 2.19 -3.40
C SER A 136 -6.89 2.28 -1.86
N MET A 137 -7.58 1.35 -1.19
CA MET A 137 -7.63 1.26 0.28
C MET A 137 -6.25 1.09 0.90
N GLY A 138 -5.37 0.31 0.28
CA GLY A 138 -4.01 0.04 0.79
C GLY A 138 -3.14 1.28 0.97
N ARG A 139 -3.51 2.41 0.34
CA ARG A 139 -2.84 3.70 0.57
C ARG A 139 -2.81 4.11 2.04
N HIS A 140 -3.81 3.72 2.86
CA HIS A 140 -3.85 4.09 4.27
C HIS A 140 -2.68 3.46 5.05
N ALA A 141 -2.41 2.17 4.81
CA ALA A 141 -1.26 1.45 5.35
C ALA A 141 0.06 2.03 4.81
N ALA A 142 0.12 2.29 3.50
CA ALA A 142 1.31 2.86 2.87
C ALA A 142 1.62 4.29 3.37
N PHE A 143 0.62 5.16 3.54
CA PHE A 143 0.81 6.50 4.13
C PHE A 143 1.26 6.43 5.59
N GLU A 144 0.75 5.46 6.36
CA GLU A 144 1.19 5.25 7.74
C GLU A 144 2.69 4.97 7.80
N LEU A 145 3.17 4.06 6.98
CA LEU A 145 4.59 3.74 6.91
C LEU A 145 5.42 4.90 6.37
N ALA A 146 4.95 5.56 5.33
CA ALA A 146 5.64 6.69 4.72
C ALA A 146 5.68 7.93 5.61
N ALA A 147 4.75 8.11 6.55
CA ALA A 147 4.77 9.22 7.49
C ALA A 147 5.64 8.95 8.73
N TYR A 148 5.63 7.71 9.24
CA TYR A 148 6.23 7.39 10.54
C TYR A 148 7.44 6.46 10.49
N CYS A 149 7.74 5.84 9.34
CA CYS A 149 8.86 4.92 9.16
C CYS A 149 9.77 5.33 7.98
N GLN A 150 9.89 6.64 7.68
CA GLN A 150 10.58 7.17 6.51
C GLN A 150 12.05 6.71 6.43
N GLU A 151 12.73 6.57 7.55
CA GLU A 151 14.13 6.11 7.60
C GLU A 151 14.29 4.62 7.29
N GLN A 152 13.20 3.86 7.21
CA GLN A 152 13.21 2.42 6.96
C GLN A 152 12.86 2.06 5.52
N ILE A 153 12.41 3.04 4.72
CA ILE A 153 11.95 2.84 3.34
C ILE A 153 12.55 3.90 2.42
N GLN A 154 12.78 3.55 1.15
CA GLN A 154 13.40 4.43 0.16
C GLN A 154 12.41 5.27 -0.63
N GLY A 155 11.14 4.88 -0.63
CA GLY A 155 10.11 5.62 -1.35
C GLY A 155 8.73 5.01 -1.22
N LEU A 156 7.75 5.79 -1.67
CA LEU A 156 6.33 5.49 -1.61
C LEU A 156 5.75 5.42 -3.03
N ILE A 157 4.97 4.36 -3.30
CA ILE A 157 4.20 4.23 -4.54
C ILE A 157 2.71 4.23 -4.19
N ILE A 158 1.92 5.07 -4.82
CA ILE A 158 0.46 5.11 -4.64
C ILE A 158 -0.23 4.85 -5.97
N GLU A 159 -1.03 3.81 -6.00
CA GLU A 159 -1.89 3.45 -7.14
C GLU A 159 -3.34 3.76 -6.81
N SER A 160 -4.03 4.49 -7.70
CA SER A 160 -5.47 4.81 -7.59
C SER A 160 -5.84 5.37 -6.22
N GLY A 161 -4.98 6.23 -5.67
CA GLY A 161 -5.11 6.78 -4.32
C GLY A 161 -5.59 8.23 -4.29
N ARG A 162 -6.02 8.66 -3.10
CA ARG A 162 -6.44 10.03 -2.80
C ARG A 162 -6.11 10.40 -1.35
N PRO A 163 -6.01 11.70 -0.99
CA PRO A 163 -5.56 12.13 0.34
C PRO A 163 -6.71 12.19 1.36
N THR A 164 -7.74 11.34 1.22
CA THR A 164 -8.93 11.40 2.07
C THR A 164 -9.20 10.09 2.79
N LEU A 165 -9.85 10.17 3.93
CA LEU A 165 -10.34 9.00 4.68
C LEU A 165 -11.50 8.30 3.93
N GLY A 166 -12.22 9.02 3.08
CA GLY A 166 -13.29 8.45 2.25
C GLY A 166 -14.42 7.86 3.07
N GLN A 167 -14.80 6.62 2.76
CA GLN A 167 -15.92 5.93 3.42
C GLN A 167 -15.76 5.75 4.94
N PHE A 168 -14.55 5.82 5.48
CA PHE A 168 -14.31 5.66 6.91
C PHE A 168 -14.86 6.81 7.76
N THR A 169 -15.21 7.95 7.16
CA THR A 169 -15.86 9.05 7.88
C THR A 169 -17.39 9.01 7.81
N GLN A 170 -17.97 8.08 7.07
CA GLN A 170 -19.41 7.93 6.98
C GLN A 170 -20.02 7.53 8.34
N GLY A 171 -21.07 8.24 8.76
CA GLY A 171 -21.70 8.02 10.05
C GLY A 171 -21.05 8.72 11.25
N LEU A 172 -19.97 9.48 11.03
CA LEU A 172 -19.47 10.45 12.02
C LEU A 172 -20.26 11.76 11.95
N ASP A 173 -20.27 12.53 13.04
CA ASP A 173 -20.71 13.92 12.96
C ASP A 173 -19.73 14.76 12.11
N GLU A 174 -20.24 15.87 11.55
CA GLU A 174 -19.47 16.68 10.59
C GLU A 174 -18.20 17.28 11.19
N GLU A 175 -18.21 17.68 12.47
CA GLU A 175 -17.04 18.26 13.12
C GLU A 175 -15.96 17.19 13.31
N GLN A 176 -16.32 16.01 13.83
CA GLN A 176 -15.42 14.89 14.02
C GLN A 176 -14.83 14.41 12.69
N ALA A 177 -15.66 14.26 11.65
CA ALA A 177 -15.21 13.88 10.32
C ALA A 177 -14.19 14.89 9.75
N ARG A 178 -14.49 16.20 9.89
CA ARG A 178 -13.58 17.27 9.41
C ARG A 178 -12.26 17.28 10.17
N MET A 179 -12.28 17.11 11.50
CA MET A 179 -11.05 17.09 12.31
C MET A 179 -10.15 15.91 11.92
N LEU A 180 -10.71 14.70 11.82
CA LEU A 180 -9.97 13.50 11.43
C LEU A 180 -9.44 13.60 9.99
N GLN A 181 -10.23 14.16 9.08
CA GLN A 181 -9.80 14.39 7.70
C GLN A 181 -8.64 15.38 7.64
N ALA A 182 -8.69 16.50 8.36
CA ALA A 182 -7.61 17.48 8.38
C ALA A 182 -6.30 16.88 8.92
N ALA A 183 -6.40 16.15 10.02
CA ALA A 183 -5.28 15.46 10.62
C ALA A 183 -4.68 14.39 9.68
N TYR A 184 -5.53 13.65 8.96
CA TYR A 184 -5.08 12.69 7.95
C TYR A 184 -4.36 13.37 6.78
N GLU A 185 -4.88 14.51 6.31
CA GLU A 185 -4.21 15.28 5.25
C GLU A 185 -2.86 15.84 5.69
N ASP A 186 -2.74 16.31 6.94
CA ASP A 186 -1.48 16.78 7.51
C ASP A 186 -0.46 15.64 7.60
N LYS A 187 -0.90 14.43 7.97
CA LYS A 187 -0.06 13.23 7.91
C LYS A 187 0.45 12.97 6.49
N VAL A 188 -0.42 13.00 5.48
CA VAL A 188 -0.02 12.80 4.08
C VAL A 188 0.96 13.89 3.63
N ARG A 189 0.74 15.16 4.02
CA ARG A 189 1.66 16.27 3.72
C ARG A 189 2.99 16.20 4.45
N SER A 190 3.13 15.37 5.49
CA SER A 190 4.41 15.17 6.19
C SER A 190 5.37 14.21 5.47
N ILE A 191 4.91 13.51 4.42
CA ILE A 191 5.68 12.50 3.68
C ILE A 191 6.72 13.20 2.80
N GLY A 192 7.99 13.16 3.21
CA GLY A 192 9.11 13.84 2.54
C GLY A 192 10.00 12.93 1.69
N ILE A 193 9.81 11.63 1.73
CA ILE A 193 10.56 10.66 0.90
C ILE A 193 10.14 10.72 -0.57
N PRO A 194 10.91 10.11 -1.50
CA PRO A 194 10.50 9.99 -2.91
C PRO A 194 9.10 9.39 -3.07
N VAL A 195 8.30 9.90 -4.02
CA VAL A 195 6.92 9.46 -4.26
C VAL A 195 6.64 9.23 -5.75
N LEU A 196 6.08 8.07 -6.07
CA LEU A 196 5.46 7.79 -7.37
C LEU A 196 3.95 7.65 -7.18
N VAL A 197 3.16 8.42 -7.92
CA VAL A 197 1.70 8.27 -8.00
C VAL A 197 1.37 7.73 -9.39
N ILE A 198 0.61 6.63 -9.45
CA ILE A 198 0.08 6.04 -10.69
C ILE A 198 -1.45 6.08 -10.62
N HIS A 199 -2.09 6.67 -11.63
CA HIS A 199 -3.54 6.91 -11.57
C HIS A 199 -4.21 6.78 -12.93
N GLY A 200 -5.47 6.34 -12.94
CA GLY A 200 -6.28 6.31 -14.15
C GLY A 200 -6.89 7.68 -14.47
N GLU A 201 -6.79 8.08 -15.75
CA GLU A 201 -7.29 9.39 -16.19
C GLU A 201 -8.79 9.57 -15.97
N VAL A 202 -9.57 8.49 -16.13
CA VAL A 202 -11.04 8.50 -16.01
C VAL A 202 -11.53 7.73 -14.77
N ASP A 203 -10.71 7.64 -13.73
CA ASP A 203 -11.08 7.02 -12.46
C ASP A 203 -12.27 7.77 -11.83
N THR A 204 -13.40 7.06 -11.67
CA THR A 204 -14.64 7.60 -11.09
C THR A 204 -14.77 7.29 -9.59
N LEU A 205 -13.99 6.36 -9.04
CA LEU A 205 -14.00 6.03 -7.61
C LEU A 205 -13.05 6.94 -6.83
N ALA A 206 -11.93 7.29 -7.43
CA ALA A 206 -10.98 8.27 -6.91
C ALA A 206 -10.66 9.24 -8.06
N PRO A 207 -11.40 10.35 -8.22
CA PRO A 207 -11.19 11.26 -9.35
C PRO A 207 -9.74 11.72 -9.48
N VAL A 208 -9.21 11.74 -10.70
CA VAL A 208 -7.81 12.08 -10.98
C VAL A 208 -7.40 13.43 -10.39
N GLN A 209 -8.33 14.36 -10.24
CA GLN A 209 -8.09 15.66 -9.62
C GLN A 209 -7.68 15.53 -8.14
N GLU A 210 -8.23 14.53 -7.41
CA GLU A 210 -7.82 14.26 -6.02
C GLU A 210 -6.38 13.68 -5.98
N ALA A 211 -6.02 12.83 -6.94
CA ALA A 211 -4.66 12.32 -7.06
C ALA A 211 -3.66 13.42 -7.41
N VAL A 212 -4.02 14.36 -8.30
CA VAL A 212 -3.21 15.54 -8.63
C VAL A 212 -3.02 16.44 -7.40
N ALA A 213 -4.11 16.72 -6.66
CA ALA A 213 -4.04 17.53 -5.43
C ALA A 213 -3.14 16.86 -4.37
N MET A 214 -3.28 15.54 -4.18
CA MET A 214 -2.42 14.75 -3.31
C MET A 214 -0.94 14.85 -3.73
N PHE A 215 -0.67 14.63 -5.02
CA PHE A 215 0.67 14.72 -5.59
C PHE A 215 1.30 16.10 -5.36
N GLN A 216 0.54 17.17 -5.57
CA GLN A 216 1.00 18.54 -5.32
C GLN A 216 1.34 18.78 -3.85
N GLY A 217 0.57 18.16 -2.94
CA GLY A 217 0.72 18.29 -1.49
C GLY A 217 1.95 17.61 -0.89
N PHE A 218 2.58 16.65 -1.57
CA PHE A 218 3.81 16.03 -1.07
C PHE A 218 4.98 17.04 -1.12
N PRO A 219 5.72 17.24 -0.01
CA PRO A 219 6.87 18.15 0.05
C PRO A 219 8.11 17.62 -0.66
N SER A 220 8.15 16.32 -0.97
CA SER A 220 9.29 15.68 -1.63
C SER A 220 9.65 16.37 -2.95
N PRO A 221 10.92 16.74 -3.19
CA PRO A 221 11.38 17.20 -4.50
C PRO A 221 11.42 16.05 -5.53
N ASN A 222 11.58 14.81 -5.06
CA ASN A 222 11.64 13.62 -5.89
C ASN A 222 10.26 12.98 -5.98
N LYS A 223 9.36 13.56 -6.76
CA LYS A 223 8.01 13.02 -6.96
C LYS A 223 7.63 12.98 -8.43
N ARG A 224 6.90 11.93 -8.80
CA ARG A 224 6.41 11.71 -10.17
C ARG A 224 4.94 11.32 -10.14
N LEU A 225 4.16 11.86 -11.06
CA LEU A 225 2.79 11.45 -11.34
C LEU A 225 2.74 10.83 -12.73
N LEU A 226 2.25 9.60 -12.81
CA LEU A 226 1.90 8.92 -14.05
C LEU A 226 0.38 8.80 -14.13
N THR A 227 -0.21 9.40 -15.16
CA THR A 227 -1.62 9.19 -15.48
C THR A 227 -1.72 8.24 -16.68
N ILE A 228 -2.48 7.16 -16.55
CA ILE A 228 -2.73 6.20 -17.64
C ILE A 228 -3.95 6.68 -18.44
N PRO A 229 -3.79 7.05 -19.72
CA PRO A 229 -4.90 7.56 -20.53
C PRO A 229 -6.03 6.55 -20.68
N GLY A 230 -7.27 7.01 -20.50
CA GLY A 230 -8.48 6.21 -20.64
C GLY A 230 -8.69 5.15 -19.56
N ALA A 231 -7.74 4.98 -18.61
CA ALA A 231 -7.88 4.02 -17.52
C ALA A 231 -8.76 4.56 -16.39
N GLY A 232 -9.58 3.69 -15.82
CA GLY A 232 -10.34 3.90 -14.60
C GLY A 232 -9.60 3.37 -13.37
N HIS A 233 -10.37 2.98 -12.35
CA HIS A 233 -9.82 2.56 -11.05
C HIS A 233 -9.16 1.18 -11.05
N ASN A 234 -9.64 0.26 -11.90
CA ASN A 234 -9.28 -1.16 -11.83
C ASN A 234 -8.65 -1.72 -13.11
N ASP A 235 -8.41 -0.90 -14.11
CA ASP A 235 -7.94 -1.35 -15.42
C ASP A 235 -6.62 -0.70 -15.88
N LEU A 236 -5.86 -0.12 -14.93
CA LEU A 236 -4.56 0.49 -15.21
C LEU A 236 -3.60 -0.49 -15.91
N LEU A 237 -3.52 -1.72 -15.38
CA LEU A 237 -2.67 -2.77 -15.95
C LEU A 237 -3.15 -3.24 -17.32
N TYR A 238 -4.45 -3.18 -17.57
CA TYR A 238 -5.00 -3.58 -18.86
C TYR A 238 -4.72 -2.56 -19.97
N LEU A 239 -4.78 -1.26 -19.62
CA LEU A 239 -4.64 -0.17 -20.60
C LEU A 239 -3.21 0.39 -20.72
N GLY A 240 -2.37 0.24 -19.69
CA GLY A 240 -1.05 0.86 -19.64
C GLY A 240 0.02 0.02 -18.96
N ILE A 241 0.09 -1.29 -19.24
CA ILE A 241 1.00 -2.21 -18.55
C ILE A 241 2.47 -1.79 -18.68
N ASN A 242 2.89 -1.34 -19.86
CA ASN A 242 4.28 -0.96 -20.13
C ASN A 242 4.64 0.34 -19.39
N GLU A 243 3.75 1.34 -19.41
CA GLU A 243 3.92 2.61 -18.73
C GLU A 243 3.94 2.41 -17.21
N TYR A 244 3.03 1.56 -16.70
CA TYR A 244 2.91 1.23 -15.30
C TYR A 244 4.19 0.58 -14.75
N PHE A 245 4.61 -0.55 -15.32
CA PHE A 245 5.80 -1.26 -14.87
C PHE A 245 7.10 -0.53 -15.22
N GLY A 246 7.13 0.21 -16.33
CA GLY A 246 8.23 1.10 -16.67
C GLY A 246 8.43 2.19 -15.61
N ALA A 247 7.35 2.84 -15.17
CA ALA A 247 7.42 3.86 -14.12
C ALA A 247 7.88 3.29 -12.77
N ILE A 248 7.42 2.10 -12.39
CA ILE A 248 7.85 1.43 -11.16
C ILE A 248 9.33 1.08 -11.24
N ARG A 249 9.78 0.42 -12.31
CA ARG A 249 11.20 0.08 -12.51
C ARG A 249 12.09 1.32 -12.39
N ASP A 250 11.78 2.38 -13.12
CA ASP A 250 12.56 3.61 -13.15
C ASP A 250 12.58 4.32 -11.76
N PHE A 251 11.53 4.11 -10.97
CA PHE A 251 11.43 4.69 -9.63
C PHE A 251 12.24 3.91 -8.58
N VAL A 252 12.19 2.57 -8.62
CA VAL A 252 12.87 1.73 -7.61
C VAL A 252 14.33 1.44 -7.95
N SER A 253 14.71 1.58 -9.22
CA SER A 253 16.06 1.38 -9.73
C SER A 253 16.37 2.51 -10.72
N PRO A 254 16.54 3.76 -10.24
CA PRO A 254 16.85 4.86 -11.14
C PRO A 254 18.15 4.55 -11.89
N PRO A 255 18.23 4.87 -13.20
CA PRO A 255 19.47 4.71 -13.96
C PRO A 255 20.59 5.49 -13.26
N GLU A 256 21.80 4.91 -13.29
CA GLU A 256 22.99 5.60 -12.75
C GLU A 256 23.09 6.99 -13.39
N GLN A 257 23.21 8.02 -12.57
CA GLN A 257 23.44 9.38 -13.07
C GLN A 257 24.91 9.45 -13.45
N ASP A 258 25.17 9.57 -14.78
CA ASP A 258 26.51 9.81 -15.33
C ASP A 258 27.13 11.13 -14.82
#